data_6fbd34f4dd053fc8fb8cb13bc2204f59
#
_entry.id   6fbd34f4dd053fc8fb8cb13bc2204f59
#
_cell.length_a   1.000
_cell.length_b   1.000
_cell.length_c   1.000
_cell.angle_alpha   90.00
_cell.angle_beta   90.00
_cell.angle_gamma   90.00
#
_symmetry.space_group_name_H-M   'P 1'
#
loop_
_entity.id
_entity.type
_entity.pdbx_description
1 polymer ?
#
loop_
_entity_poly.entity_id
_entity_poly.type
_entity_poly.pdbx_seq_one_letter_code
_entity_poly.pdbx_strand_id
1 'polypeptide(L)'
;WRQDGMARRDARDAMGMGETVIVAGIGCRKGASPAEIEAVMAAALERAGFAQDKLGAIATPADKGVEAGIAAVALLYGLPLLFVPTPDLEAAAGRCETHSQRSLAVKGVPSVAEAAALAAGGPDAKLLLPRIAVGPVTCALAETGSAP
;
A
#
# COMPACT_ATOMS: atom_id res chain seq x y z
N TRP A 1 -14.36 15.90 7.31
CA TRP A 1 -13.83 15.18 6.17
C TRP A 1 -14.56 15.59 4.91
N ARG A 2 -13.88 16.23 4.06
CA ARG A 2 -14.49 16.78 2.86
C ARG A 2 -14.66 15.70 1.79
N GLN A 3 -15.79 15.73 1.11
CA GLN A 3 -16.06 14.74 0.07
C GLN A 3 -15.11 14.85 -1.10
N ASP A 4 -14.89 16.07 -1.54
CA ASP A 4 -14.01 16.31 -2.68
C ASP A 4 -12.57 15.97 -2.37
N GLY A 5 -12.15 16.19 -1.13
CA GLY A 5 -10.78 15.88 -0.74
C GLY A 5 -10.54 14.43 -0.45
N MET A 6 -11.60 13.72 -0.05
CA MET A 6 -11.43 12.33 0.37
C MET A 6 -10.95 11.42 -0.74
N ALA A 7 -11.56 11.50 -1.89
CA ALA A 7 -11.19 10.61 -2.98
C ALA A 7 -9.78 10.88 -3.49
N ARG A 8 -9.24 12.03 -3.20
CA ARG A 8 -7.94 12.43 -3.69
C ARG A 8 -6.87 12.45 -2.63
N ARG A 9 -7.25 12.11 -1.41
CA ARG A 9 -6.30 12.12 -0.31
C ARG A 9 -5.32 10.98 -0.45
N ASP A 10 -4.08 11.28 -0.23
CA ASP A 10 -3.07 10.26 -0.08
C ASP A 10 -2.84 10.00 1.41
N ALA A 11 -1.89 9.13 1.71
CA ALA A 11 -1.64 8.73 3.09
C ALA A 11 -1.20 9.92 3.96
N ARG A 12 -0.46 10.86 3.37
CA ARG A 12 0.02 12.02 4.12
C ARG A 12 -1.13 12.89 4.58
N ASP A 13 -2.09 13.13 3.69
CA ASP A 13 -3.27 13.94 4.02
C ASP A 13 -4.13 13.23 5.06
N ALA A 14 -4.26 11.92 4.94
CA ALA A 14 -5.08 11.15 5.84
C ALA A 14 -4.49 11.09 7.26
N MET A 15 -3.17 11.11 7.37
CA MET A 15 -2.49 10.87 8.63
C MET A 15 -2.02 12.11 9.35
N GLY A 16 -1.97 13.23 8.66
CA GLY A 16 -1.52 14.44 9.31
C GLY A 16 -0.78 15.32 8.34
N MET A 17 -0.55 16.52 8.76
CA MET A 17 0.01 17.54 7.92
C MET A 17 1.51 17.49 7.88
N GLY A 18 2.05 17.14 6.75
CA GLY A 18 3.44 17.35 6.48
C GLY A 18 4.42 16.33 7.04
N GLU A 19 3.95 15.44 7.91
CA GLU A 19 4.82 14.41 8.45
C GLU A 19 4.97 13.26 7.47
N THR A 20 6.17 12.71 7.40
CA THR A 20 6.40 11.51 6.61
C THR A 20 5.82 10.31 7.33
N VAL A 21 5.01 9.54 6.61
CA VAL A 21 4.44 8.31 7.15
C VAL A 21 4.72 7.16 6.20
N ILE A 22 4.64 5.96 6.71
CA ILE A 22 4.88 4.75 5.92
C ILE A 22 3.54 4.17 5.48
N VAL A 23 3.45 3.84 4.20
CA VAL A 23 2.29 3.19 3.60
C VAL A 23 2.66 1.76 3.27
N ALA A 24 1.85 0.82 3.71
CA ALA A 24 2.00 -0.57 3.32
C ALA A 24 1.09 -0.85 2.13
N GLY A 25 1.68 -1.12 0.98
CA GLY A 25 0.93 -1.53 -0.19
C GLY A 25 0.74 -3.03 -0.16
N ILE A 26 -0.50 -3.49 -0.27
CA ILE A 26 -0.84 -4.91 -0.16
C ILE A 26 -1.43 -5.40 -1.46
N GLY A 27 -0.84 -6.49 -1.98
CA GLY A 27 -1.46 -7.27 -3.03
C GLY A 27 -1.72 -8.65 -2.49
N CYS A 28 -2.90 -9.22 -2.75
CA CYS A 28 -3.17 -10.55 -2.26
C CYS A 28 -4.08 -11.28 -3.21
N ARG A 29 -4.02 -12.60 -3.12
CA ARG A 29 -4.96 -13.45 -3.82
C ARG A 29 -6.25 -13.47 -3.05
N LYS A 30 -7.32 -13.79 -3.76
CA LYS A 30 -8.63 -13.91 -3.16
C LYS A 30 -8.58 -14.89 -1.99
N GLY A 31 -9.19 -14.50 -0.89
CA GLY A 31 -9.29 -15.39 0.27
C GLY A 31 -8.13 -15.34 1.23
N ALA A 32 -7.19 -14.41 1.06
CA ALA A 32 -6.10 -14.27 2.03
C ALA A 32 -6.66 -13.95 3.40
N SER A 33 -6.11 -14.59 4.43
CA SER A 33 -6.60 -14.41 5.80
C SER A 33 -5.96 -13.17 6.43
N PRO A 34 -6.61 -12.60 7.47
CA PRO A 34 -5.97 -11.51 8.23
C PRO A 34 -4.61 -11.89 8.77
N ALA A 35 -4.44 -13.13 9.25
CA ALA A 35 -3.17 -13.58 9.78
C ALA A 35 -2.08 -13.56 8.72
N GLU A 36 -2.40 -13.94 7.49
CA GLU A 36 -1.44 -13.90 6.40
C GLU A 36 -1.04 -12.48 6.06
N ILE A 37 -2.01 -11.57 6.09
CA ILE A 37 -1.73 -10.16 5.81
C ILE A 37 -0.89 -9.54 6.93
N GLU A 38 -1.22 -9.83 8.19
CA GLU A 38 -0.41 -9.37 9.30
C GLU A 38 1.02 -9.89 9.21
N ALA A 39 1.19 -11.14 8.84
CA ALA A 39 2.51 -11.75 8.74
C ALA A 39 3.39 -11.04 7.71
N VAL A 40 2.84 -10.72 6.54
CA VAL A 40 3.63 -10.05 5.52
C VAL A 40 3.95 -8.62 5.92
N MET A 41 3.01 -7.94 6.58
CA MET A 41 3.25 -6.57 7.05
C MET A 41 4.35 -6.54 8.11
N ALA A 42 4.28 -7.48 9.06
CA ALA A 42 5.29 -7.58 10.11
C ALA A 42 6.67 -7.87 9.51
N ALA A 43 6.73 -8.80 8.56
CA ALA A 43 7.98 -9.12 7.89
C ALA A 43 8.55 -7.92 7.13
N ALA A 44 7.68 -7.16 6.48
CA ALA A 44 8.11 -5.99 5.72
C ALA A 44 8.69 -4.93 6.66
N LEU A 45 8.00 -4.65 7.75
CA LEU A 45 8.47 -3.66 8.72
C LEU A 45 9.80 -4.08 9.34
N GLU A 46 9.93 -5.35 9.67
CA GLU A 46 11.16 -5.87 10.24
C GLU A 46 12.33 -5.71 9.26
N ARG A 47 12.11 -6.06 8.01
CA ARG A 47 13.16 -5.93 7.00
C ARG A 47 13.57 -4.49 6.76
N ALA A 48 12.61 -3.59 6.81
CA ALA A 48 12.88 -2.17 6.60
C ALA A 48 13.44 -1.49 7.85
N GLY A 49 13.33 -2.14 9.01
CA GLY A 49 13.86 -1.58 10.25
C GLY A 49 12.94 -0.58 10.92
N PHE A 50 11.64 -0.68 10.71
CA PHE A 50 10.68 0.23 11.31
C PHE A 50 9.74 -0.48 12.27
N ALA A 51 9.34 0.23 13.31
CA ALA A 51 8.34 -0.27 14.23
C ALA A 51 6.94 -0.11 13.65
N GLN A 52 6.01 -0.91 14.14
CA GLN A 52 4.64 -0.88 13.65
C GLN A 52 3.98 0.48 13.79
N ASP A 53 4.35 1.25 14.80
CA ASP A 53 3.73 2.57 15.03
C ASP A 53 4.13 3.60 13.97
N LYS A 54 5.09 3.29 13.13
CA LYS A 54 5.44 4.15 11.99
C LYS A 54 4.51 3.96 10.81
N LEU A 55 3.73 2.90 10.81
CA LEU A 55 2.83 2.60 9.72
C LEU A 55 1.61 3.49 9.82
N GLY A 56 1.34 4.23 8.75
CA GLY A 56 0.28 5.23 8.75
C GLY A 56 -0.94 4.88 7.91
N ALA A 57 -0.81 3.93 6.99
CA ALA A 57 -1.92 3.56 6.12
C ALA A 57 -1.64 2.25 5.43
N ILE A 58 -2.70 1.59 5.01
CA ILE A 58 -2.64 0.41 4.15
C ILE A 58 -3.26 0.80 2.82
N ALA A 59 -2.61 0.45 1.72
CA ALA A 59 -3.11 0.73 0.38
C ALA A 59 -3.28 -0.56 -0.40
N THR A 60 -4.35 -0.65 -1.18
CA THR A 60 -4.63 -1.83 -1.99
C THR A 60 -5.38 -1.38 -3.25
N PRO A 61 -5.31 -2.17 -4.33
CA PRO A 61 -6.06 -1.81 -5.54
C PRO A 61 -7.56 -1.77 -5.29
N ALA A 62 -8.23 -0.85 -5.97
CA ALA A 62 -9.67 -0.65 -5.81
C ALA A 62 -10.50 -1.47 -6.78
N ASP A 63 -9.88 -2.07 -7.78
CA ASP A 63 -10.60 -2.60 -8.95
C ASP A 63 -11.52 -3.77 -8.65
N LYS A 64 -11.26 -4.53 -7.60
CA LYS A 64 -12.05 -5.72 -7.28
C LYS A 64 -12.73 -5.63 -5.93
N GLY A 65 -12.80 -4.42 -5.39
CA GLY A 65 -13.29 -4.28 -4.03
C GLY A 65 -12.25 -4.76 -3.03
N VAL A 66 -12.60 -4.67 -1.76
CA VAL A 66 -11.66 -4.99 -0.71
C VAL A 66 -11.78 -6.45 -0.31
N GLU A 67 -10.64 -7.10 -0.12
CA GLU A 67 -10.62 -8.42 0.51
C GLU A 67 -10.92 -8.25 2.00
N ALA A 68 -11.77 -9.13 2.51
CA ALA A 68 -12.20 -9.04 3.91
C ALA A 68 -11.01 -9.08 4.88
N GLY A 69 -9.97 -9.85 4.53
CA GLY A 69 -8.79 -9.93 5.38
C GLY A 69 -8.05 -8.60 5.51
N ILE A 70 -7.95 -7.86 4.40
CA ILE A 70 -7.29 -6.56 4.43
C ILE A 70 -8.09 -5.57 5.27
N ALA A 71 -9.41 -5.56 5.11
CA ALA A 71 -10.27 -4.68 5.89
C ALA A 71 -10.17 -5.00 7.38
N ALA A 72 -10.12 -6.28 7.72
CA ALA A 72 -10.00 -6.70 9.11
C ALA A 72 -8.69 -6.23 9.74
N VAL A 73 -7.59 -6.33 9.00
CA VAL A 73 -6.29 -5.90 9.50
C VAL A 73 -6.25 -4.39 9.67
N ALA A 74 -6.79 -3.65 8.70
CA ALA A 74 -6.84 -2.20 8.79
C ALA A 74 -7.61 -1.77 10.04
N LEU A 75 -8.74 -2.42 10.29
CA LEU A 75 -9.56 -2.12 11.46
C LEU A 75 -8.82 -2.48 12.74
N LEU A 76 -8.19 -3.65 12.77
CA LEU A 76 -7.46 -4.10 13.95
C LEU A 76 -6.32 -3.14 14.32
N TYR A 77 -5.64 -2.63 13.32
CA TYR A 77 -4.50 -1.72 13.55
C TYR A 77 -4.93 -0.26 13.68
N GLY A 78 -6.19 0.03 13.43
CA GLY A 78 -6.68 1.40 13.46
C GLY A 78 -6.12 2.28 12.35
N LEU A 79 -5.85 1.69 11.20
CA LEU A 79 -5.24 2.40 10.08
C LEU A 79 -6.25 2.67 8.98
N PRO A 80 -6.11 3.81 8.28
CA PRO A 80 -6.93 4.03 7.09
C PRO A 80 -6.57 3.02 6.01
N LEU A 81 -7.59 2.58 5.29
CA LEU A 81 -7.42 1.67 4.15
C LEU A 81 -7.70 2.49 2.90
N LEU A 82 -6.68 2.65 2.09
CA LEU A 82 -6.76 3.48 0.90
C LEU A 82 -6.91 2.58 -0.33
N PHE A 83 -7.93 2.87 -1.13
CA PHE A 83 -8.19 2.13 -2.35
C PHE A 83 -7.60 2.90 -3.51
N VAL A 84 -6.71 2.25 -4.25
CA VAL A 84 -5.97 2.90 -5.33
C VAL A 84 -6.62 2.54 -6.66
N PRO A 85 -7.18 3.52 -7.37
CA PRO A 85 -7.80 3.25 -8.67
C PRO A 85 -6.76 2.80 -9.69
N THR A 86 -7.21 2.03 -10.68
CA THR A 86 -6.33 1.51 -11.72
C THR A 86 -5.50 2.59 -12.42
N PRO A 87 -6.06 3.75 -12.77
CA PRO A 87 -5.22 4.80 -13.38
C PRO A 87 -4.07 5.25 -12.49
N ASP A 88 -4.29 5.30 -11.18
CA ASP A 88 -3.24 5.69 -10.24
C ASP A 88 -2.18 4.61 -10.12
N LEU A 89 -2.59 3.33 -10.16
CA LEU A 89 -1.63 2.23 -10.18
C LEU A 89 -0.76 2.32 -11.43
N GLU A 90 -1.36 2.58 -12.57
CA GLU A 90 -0.64 2.70 -13.83
C GLU A 90 0.31 3.88 -13.81
N ALA A 91 -0.12 4.99 -13.23
CA ALA A 91 0.75 6.17 -13.12
C ALA A 91 1.97 5.89 -12.26
N ALA A 92 1.84 5.03 -11.25
CA ALA A 92 2.95 4.67 -10.37
C ALA A 92 3.82 3.55 -10.94
N ALA A 93 3.41 2.92 -12.03
CA ALA A 93 4.08 1.73 -12.56
C ALA A 93 5.55 1.98 -12.88
N GLY A 94 5.89 3.15 -13.38
CA GLY A 94 7.27 3.47 -13.74
C GLY A 94 8.21 3.61 -12.56
N ARG A 95 7.67 3.71 -11.36
CA ARG A 95 8.48 3.83 -10.14
C ARG A 95 8.64 2.51 -9.40
N CYS A 96 8.00 1.45 -9.89
CA CYS A 96 8.12 0.13 -9.28
C CYS A 96 9.52 -0.44 -9.49
N GLU A 97 10.06 -1.11 -8.48
CA GLU A 97 11.36 -1.76 -8.56
C GLU A 97 11.25 -3.23 -8.93
N THR A 98 10.16 -3.88 -8.53
CA THR A 98 9.94 -5.28 -8.84
C THR A 98 9.14 -5.41 -10.12
N HIS A 99 9.57 -6.31 -10.99
CA HIS A 99 8.89 -6.56 -12.26
C HIS A 99 8.38 -7.98 -12.29
N SER A 100 7.09 -8.16 -12.02
CA SER A 100 6.45 -9.46 -11.96
C SER A 100 5.66 -9.70 -13.23
N GLN A 101 5.95 -10.78 -13.93
CA GLN A 101 5.20 -11.18 -15.11
C GLN A 101 3.73 -11.37 -14.79
N ARG A 102 3.44 -11.99 -13.67
CA ARG A 102 2.07 -12.23 -13.25
C ARG A 102 1.34 -10.92 -13.00
N SER A 103 1.99 -9.99 -12.32
CA SER A 103 1.38 -8.71 -12.03
C SER A 103 1.08 -7.93 -13.30
N LEU A 104 2.01 -7.94 -14.25
CA LEU A 104 1.78 -7.30 -15.55
C LEU A 104 0.62 -7.94 -16.29
N ALA A 105 0.53 -9.27 -16.28
CA ALA A 105 -0.53 -9.98 -16.99
C ALA A 105 -1.91 -9.75 -16.37
N VAL A 106 -1.98 -9.66 -15.04
CA VAL A 106 -3.26 -9.60 -14.34
C VAL A 106 -3.71 -8.16 -14.10
N LYS A 107 -2.80 -7.29 -13.71
CA LYS A 107 -3.14 -5.92 -13.30
C LYS A 107 -2.59 -4.84 -14.22
N GLY A 108 -1.72 -5.21 -15.14
CA GLY A 108 -1.13 -4.23 -16.05
C GLY A 108 -0.02 -3.39 -15.43
N VAL A 109 0.43 -3.74 -14.25
CA VAL A 109 1.54 -3.03 -13.60
C VAL A 109 2.59 -4.03 -13.11
N PRO A 110 3.86 -3.61 -13.02
CA PRO A 110 4.94 -4.54 -12.66
C PRO A 110 4.83 -5.12 -11.26
N SER A 111 4.29 -4.35 -10.32
CA SER A 111 4.11 -4.81 -8.95
C SER A 111 2.95 -4.04 -8.33
N VAL A 112 1.88 -4.76 -8.06
CA VAL A 112 0.67 -4.16 -7.49
C VAL A 112 0.95 -3.57 -6.11
N ALA A 113 1.69 -4.31 -5.27
CA ALA A 113 1.97 -3.84 -3.91
C ALA A 113 2.78 -2.54 -3.95
N GLU A 114 3.83 -2.50 -4.78
CA GLU A 114 4.64 -1.29 -4.89
C GLU A 114 3.87 -0.13 -5.49
N ALA A 115 3.09 -0.40 -6.55
CA ALA A 115 2.30 0.63 -7.19
C ALA A 115 1.27 1.21 -6.24
N ALA A 116 0.60 0.36 -5.45
CA ALA A 116 -0.39 0.83 -4.47
C ALA A 116 0.26 1.70 -3.40
N ALA A 117 1.41 1.26 -2.87
CA ALA A 117 2.11 2.02 -1.84
C ALA A 117 2.56 3.38 -2.38
N LEU A 118 3.14 3.40 -3.57
CA LEU A 118 3.64 4.63 -4.17
C LEU A 118 2.52 5.58 -4.53
N ALA A 119 1.43 5.06 -5.11
CA ALA A 119 0.30 5.91 -5.48
C ALA A 119 -0.34 6.53 -4.25
N ALA A 120 -0.54 5.74 -3.20
CA ALA A 120 -1.15 6.23 -1.98
C ALA A 120 -0.24 7.23 -1.25
N GLY A 121 1.06 7.06 -1.36
CA GLY A 121 2.02 7.97 -0.73
C GLY A 121 2.19 9.29 -1.46
N GLY A 122 1.66 9.40 -2.66
CA GLY A 122 1.72 10.64 -3.43
C GLY A 122 2.83 10.67 -4.45
N PRO A 123 2.91 11.75 -5.24
CA PRO A 123 3.86 11.81 -6.35
C PRO A 123 5.32 11.81 -5.92
N ASP A 124 5.60 12.23 -4.69
CA ASP A 124 6.96 12.27 -4.18
C ASP A 124 7.30 11.09 -3.28
N ALA A 125 6.41 10.10 -3.22
CA ALA A 125 6.64 8.92 -2.39
C ALA A 125 7.84 8.12 -2.88
N LYS A 126 8.53 7.48 -1.96
CA LYS A 126 9.69 6.65 -2.27
C LYS A 126 9.52 5.27 -1.65
N LEU A 127 9.94 4.25 -2.37
CA LEU A 127 9.93 2.91 -1.82
C LEU A 127 10.99 2.80 -0.72
N LEU A 128 10.56 2.30 0.42
CA LEU A 128 11.46 1.94 1.52
C LEU A 128 11.83 0.48 1.44
N LEU A 129 10.92 -0.33 0.96
CA LEU A 129 11.12 -1.76 0.81
C LEU A 129 10.40 -2.23 -0.43
N PRO A 130 11.12 -2.84 -1.39
CA PRO A 130 10.46 -3.46 -2.54
C PRO A 130 9.57 -4.61 -2.09
N ARG A 131 8.72 -5.05 -2.99
CA ARG A 131 7.76 -6.10 -2.70
C ARG A 131 8.43 -7.34 -2.08
N ILE A 132 7.85 -7.80 -0.99
CA ILE A 132 8.14 -9.13 -0.45
C ILE A 132 6.85 -9.94 -0.48
N ALA A 133 6.99 -11.25 -0.43
CA ALA A 133 5.83 -12.13 -0.45
C ALA A 133 5.90 -13.09 0.73
N VAL A 134 4.74 -13.30 1.36
CA VAL A 134 4.58 -14.32 2.40
C VAL A 134 3.27 -15.04 2.07
N GLY A 135 3.39 -16.29 1.63
CA GLY A 135 2.21 -17.04 1.18
C GLY A 135 1.53 -16.34 0.00
N PRO A 136 0.22 -16.16 0.06
CA PRO A 136 -0.53 -15.55 -1.05
C PRO A 136 -0.51 -14.02 -1.04
N VAL A 137 0.21 -13.39 -0.13
CA VAL A 137 0.15 -11.95 0.08
C VAL A 137 1.50 -11.32 -0.22
N THR A 138 1.47 -10.16 -0.88
CA THR A 138 2.66 -9.35 -1.10
C THR A 138 2.51 -8.02 -0.38
N CYS A 139 3.64 -7.45 0.03
CA CYS A 139 3.66 -6.17 0.71
C CYS A 139 4.89 -5.40 0.29
N ALA A 140 4.70 -4.12 0.05
CA ALA A 140 5.80 -3.19 -0.17
C ALA A 140 5.57 -1.98 0.73
N LEU A 141 6.65 -1.33 1.11
CA LEU A 141 6.57 -0.15 1.96
C LEU A 141 7.07 1.06 1.20
N ALA A 142 6.34 2.15 1.31
CA ALA A 142 6.76 3.44 0.76
C ALA A 142 6.60 4.51 1.83
N GLU A 143 7.45 5.53 1.76
CA GLU A 143 7.22 6.69 2.62
C GLU A 143 6.61 7.80 1.80
N THR A 144 5.75 8.59 2.42
CA THR A 144 5.16 9.75 1.75
C THR A 144 6.24 10.76 1.45
N GLY A 145 6.00 11.59 0.42
CA GLY A 145 6.93 12.64 0.12
C GLY A 145 7.01 13.67 1.23
N SER A 146 8.13 14.39 1.27
CA SER A 146 8.30 15.46 2.24
C SER A 146 7.27 16.56 2.00
N ALA A 147 6.81 17.18 3.08
CA ALA A 147 5.91 18.31 2.95
C ALA A 147 6.62 19.47 2.28
N PRO A 148 5.91 20.20 1.42
CA PRO A 148 6.50 21.40 0.83
C PRO A 148 6.81 22.45 1.86
#